data_11241afc755144bc1f368ee7be123488
#
_entry.id   11241afc755144bc1f368ee7be123488
#
_cell.length_a   1.000
_cell.length_b   1.000
_cell.length_c   1.000
_cell.angle_alpha   90.00
_cell.angle_beta   90.00
_cell.angle_gamma   90.00
#
_symmetry.space_group_name_H-M   'P 1'
#
loop_
_entity.id
_entity.type
_entity.pdbx_description
1 polymer ?
#
loop_
_entity_poly.entity_id
_entity_poly.type
_entity_poly.pdbx_seq_one_letter_code
_entity_poly.pdbx_strand_id
1 'polypeptide(L)'
;MELTKHAHACVTIEKDGTRLVIDPGTFTTDAAEAVGRAHAVLITHEHFDHFDEKLIAASLEAQPELRVYGTAAVAAALGSHGGRVHAVAAGDTFTVGSVTVAVHGHRHAPIHADIPCPDNVGYLLDDGALYHPGDAYFAPDAPVRTLLLPTSGPWTKLGEAADYVRAVKPERVIQIHELMLSDLGQTATANLLGENGLTGVPITRVEPGTTVRL
;
A
#
# COMPACT_ATOMS: atom_id res chain seq x y z
N MET A 1 8.16 -5.66 13.88
CA MET A 1 7.94 -5.34 12.46
C MET A 1 8.55 -3.97 12.21
N GLU A 2 9.23 -3.82 11.09
CA GLU A 2 9.82 -2.55 10.64
C GLU A 2 9.21 -2.19 9.28
N LEU A 3 9.00 -0.89 9.06
CA LEU A 3 8.51 -0.33 7.81
C LEU A 3 9.54 0.66 7.28
N THR A 4 10.01 0.45 6.05
CA THR A 4 10.77 1.45 5.31
C THR A 4 9.83 2.12 4.31
N LYS A 5 9.67 3.44 4.44
CA LYS A 5 8.91 4.25 3.48
C LYS A 5 9.78 4.50 2.26
N HIS A 6 9.26 4.21 1.09
CA HIS A 6 9.79 4.68 -0.19
C HIS A 6 8.96 5.88 -0.67
N ALA A 7 9.03 6.20 -1.94
CA ALA A 7 8.21 7.26 -2.51
C ALA A 7 6.76 6.80 -2.72
N HIS A 8 5.83 7.72 -2.65
CA HIS A 8 4.42 7.54 -2.98
C HIS A 8 3.75 6.46 -2.11
N ALA A 9 3.18 5.42 -2.72
CA ALA A 9 2.52 4.32 -2.01
C ALA A 9 3.48 3.18 -1.63
N CYS A 10 4.74 3.20 -2.12
CA CYS A 10 5.67 2.11 -1.92
C CYS A 10 6.22 2.05 -0.49
N VAL A 11 6.12 0.86 0.11
CA VAL A 11 6.73 0.55 1.40
C VAL A 11 7.37 -0.84 1.39
N THR A 12 8.45 -1.00 2.16
CA THR A 12 9.01 -2.31 2.51
C THR A 12 8.65 -2.65 3.95
N ILE A 13 8.23 -3.88 4.17
CA ILE A 13 7.92 -4.43 5.50
C ILE A 13 8.91 -5.54 5.81
N GLU A 14 9.54 -5.46 6.97
CA GLU A 14 10.46 -6.49 7.46
C GLU A 14 10.02 -7.03 8.82
N LYS A 15 10.01 -8.36 8.93
CA LYS A 15 9.72 -9.07 10.18
C LYS A 15 10.42 -10.42 10.18
N ASP A 16 11.20 -10.69 11.21
CA ASP A 16 11.85 -11.99 11.47
C ASP A 16 12.52 -12.61 10.21
N GLY A 17 13.24 -11.78 9.45
CA GLY A 17 13.93 -12.16 8.22
C GLY A 17 13.04 -12.21 6.98
N THR A 18 11.73 -12.02 7.09
CA THR A 18 10.81 -11.90 5.96
C THR A 18 10.75 -10.46 5.47
N ARG A 19 10.85 -10.24 4.16
CA ARG A 19 10.75 -8.93 3.52
C ARG A 19 9.64 -8.93 2.47
N LEU A 20 8.69 -8.01 2.60
CA LEU A 20 7.63 -7.73 1.63
C LEU A 20 7.81 -6.33 1.08
N VAL A 21 7.47 -6.13 -0.19
CA VAL A 21 7.34 -4.80 -0.80
C VAL A 21 5.90 -4.62 -1.24
N ILE A 22 5.29 -3.48 -0.91
CA ILE A 22 3.93 -3.14 -1.33
C ILE A 22 4.01 -1.97 -2.30
N ASP A 23 3.32 -2.08 -3.43
CA ASP A 23 3.14 -1.06 -4.45
C ASP A 23 4.44 -0.41 -4.98
N PRO A 24 5.41 -1.20 -5.51
CA PRO A 24 6.59 -0.66 -6.15
C PRO A 24 6.29 -0.13 -7.56
N GLY A 25 5.59 0.99 -7.64
CA GLY A 25 5.23 1.66 -8.89
C GLY A 25 6.34 2.53 -9.48
N THR A 26 6.08 3.10 -10.65
CA THR A 26 7.06 3.87 -11.43
C THR A 26 7.52 5.17 -10.77
N PHE A 27 6.81 5.66 -9.75
CA PHE A 27 7.23 6.84 -8.97
C PHE A 27 8.29 6.53 -7.90
N THR A 28 8.59 5.25 -7.69
CA THR A 28 9.57 4.80 -6.69
C THR A 28 10.92 4.57 -7.35
N THR A 29 11.83 5.51 -7.19
CA THR A 29 13.14 5.51 -7.87
C THR A 29 14.07 4.38 -7.41
N ASP A 30 13.91 3.88 -6.19
CA ASP A 30 14.66 2.78 -5.58
C ASP A 30 13.88 1.45 -5.58
N ALA A 31 12.77 1.35 -6.32
CA ALA A 31 11.92 0.15 -6.38
C ALA A 31 12.70 -1.11 -6.78
N ALA A 32 13.65 -1.00 -7.71
CA ALA A 32 14.46 -2.13 -8.15
C ALA A 32 15.32 -2.71 -7.01
N GLU A 33 15.89 -1.85 -6.15
CA GLU A 33 16.65 -2.29 -4.98
C GLU A 33 15.73 -2.93 -3.92
N ALA A 34 14.58 -2.33 -3.67
CA ALA A 34 13.60 -2.84 -2.72
C ALA A 34 13.10 -4.23 -3.13
N VAL A 35 12.67 -4.39 -4.39
CA VAL A 35 12.18 -5.66 -4.95
C VAL A 35 13.28 -6.71 -5.06
N GLY A 36 14.52 -6.29 -5.36
CA GLY A 36 15.68 -7.19 -5.48
C GLY A 36 16.01 -7.99 -4.21
N ARG A 37 15.46 -7.61 -3.07
CA ARG A 37 15.63 -8.28 -1.78
C ARG A 37 14.31 -8.83 -1.22
N ALA A 38 13.21 -8.74 -1.96
CA ALA A 38 11.90 -9.13 -1.47
C ALA A 38 11.67 -10.64 -1.57
N HIS A 39 10.97 -11.20 -0.60
CA HIS A 39 10.39 -12.55 -0.66
C HIS A 39 9.06 -12.53 -1.42
N ALA A 40 8.31 -11.42 -1.28
CA ALA A 40 7.11 -11.21 -2.07
C ALA A 40 6.87 -9.71 -2.33
N VAL A 41 6.15 -9.45 -3.44
CA VAL A 41 5.59 -8.16 -3.80
C VAL A 41 4.08 -8.25 -3.72
N LEU A 42 3.46 -7.29 -3.04
CA LEU A 42 2.01 -7.13 -2.94
C LEU A 42 1.61 -5.89 -3.74
N ILE A 43 0.66 -6.03 -4.65
CA ILE A 43 0.23 -4.93 -5.53
C ILE A 43 -1.27 -4.73 -5.35
N THR A 44 -1.64 -3.52 -4.92
CA THR A 44 -3.05 -3.21 -4.61
C THR A 44 -3.92 -3.11 -5.84
N HIS A 45 -3.39 -2.56 -6.94
CA HIS A 45 -4.06 -2.43 -8.24
C HIS A 45 -3.07 -2.12 -9.38
N GLU A 46 -3.55 -2.09 -10.62
CA GLU A 46 -2.71 -2.03 -11.82
C GLU A 46 -2.26 -0.64 -12.26
N HIS A 47 -2.57 0.45 -11.56
CA HIS A 47 -2.08 1.76 -11.95
C HIS A 47 -0.56 1.84 -11.87
N PHE A 48 0.04 2.56 -12.80
CA PHE A 48 1.51 2.60 -12.99
C PHE A 48 2.27 3.15 -11.79
N ASP A 49 1.67 3.98 -10.97
CA ASP A 49 2.25 4.55 -9.75
C ASP A 49 2.24 3.57 -8.56
N HIS A 50 1.55 2.42 -8.69
CA HIS A 50 1.55 1.30 -7.75
C HIS A 50 2.20 0.04 -8.33
N PHE A 51 2.23 -0.08 -9.66
CA PHE A 51 2.69 -1.26 -10.38
C PHE A 51 3.61 -0.91 -11.55
N ASP A 52 4.91 -1.09 -11.38
CA ASP A 52 5.86 -1.11 -12.51
C ASP A 52 5.93 -2.54 -13.08
N GLU A 53 5.06 -2.82 -14.06
CA GLU A 53 4.96 -4.13 -14.70
C GLU A 53 6.31 -4.64 -15.22
N LYS A 54 7.11 -3.77 -15.85
CA LYS A 54 8.38 -4.15 -16.45
C LYS A 54 9.40 -4.54 -15.37
N LEU A 55 9.47 -3.76 -14.30
CA LEU A 55 10.34 -4.05 -13.18
C LEU A 55 9.96 -5.40 -12.53
N ILE A 56 8.67 -5.61 -12.29
CA ILE A 56 8.21 -6.83 -11.61
C ILE A 56 8.40 -8.06 -12.49
N ALA A 57 8.11 -7.98 -13.79
CA ALA A 57 8.35 -9.08 -14.72
C ALA A 57 9.85 -9.46 -14.78
N ALA A 58 10.74 -8.46 -14.91
CA ALA A 58 12.19 -8.69 -14.90
C ALA A 58 12.67 -9.27 -13.56
N SER A 59 12.10 -8.83 -12.44
CA SER A 59 12.43 -9.35 -11.11
C SER A 59 12.00 -10.82 -10.94
N LEU A 60 10.84 -11.19 -11.46
CA LEU A 60 10.37 -12.58 -11.48
C LEU A 60 11.27 -13.50 -12.30
N GLU A 61 11.86 -13.00 -13.39
CA GLU A 61 12.85 -13.75 -14.18
C GLU A 61 14.18 -13.92 -13.42
N ALA A 62 14.63 -12.86 -12.76
CA ALA A 62 15.92 -12.85 -12.06
C ALA A 62 15.89 -13.58 -10.70
N GLN A 63 14.74 -13.67 -10.05
CA GLN A 63 14.57 -14.21 -8.70
C GLN A 63 13.58 -15.39 -8.69
N PRO A 64 14.04 -16.65 -8.73
CA PRO A 64 13.16 -17.84 -8.81
C PRO A 64 12.20 -18.00 -7.63
N GLU A 65 12.55 -17.46 -6.46
CA GLU A 65 11.74 -17.58 -5.24
C GLU A 65 10.78 -16.41 -5.01
N LEU A 66 10.90 -15.32 -5.80
CA LEU A 66 10.02 -14.17 -5.67
C LEU A 66 8.57 -14.55 -6.00
N ARG A 67 7.64 -14.12 -5.16
CA ARG A 67 6.20 -14.28 -5.37
C ARG A 67 5.54 -12.91 -5.51
N VAL A 68 4.48 -12.85 -6.30
CA VAL A 68 3.69 -11.64 -6.49
C VAL A 68 2.23 -11.93 -6.19
N TYR A 69 1.61 -11.05 -5.43
CA TYR A 69 0.18 -11.09 -5.11
C TYR A 69 -0.46 -9.77 -5.56
N GLY A 70 -1.57 -9.83 -6.25
CA GLY A 70 -2.27 -8.64 -6.74
C GLY A 70 -3.66 -8.95 -7.23
N THR A 71 -4.36 -7.94 -7.75
CA THR A 71 -5.68 -8.12 -8.38
C THR A 71 -5.60 -9.07 -9.59
N ALA A 72 -6.75 -9.51 -10.07
CA ALA A 72 -6.83 -10.32 -11.29
C ALA A 72 -6.19 -9.62 -12.50
N ALA A 73 -6.30 -8.28 -12.59
CA ALA A 73 -5.68 -7.47 -13.65
C ALA A 73 -4.15 -7.50 -13.57
N VAL A 74 -3.57 -7.33 -12.36
CA VAL A 74 -2.13 -7.45 -12.13
C VAL A 74 -1.62 -8.86 -12.49
N ALA A 75 -2.33 -9.90 -12.06
CA ALA A 75 -1.97 -11.28 -12.37
C ALA A 75 -2.06 -11.58 -13.86
N ALA A 76 -3.05 -11.03 -14.56
CA ALA A 76 -3.20 -11.18 -16.01
C ALA A 76 -2.06 -10.49 -16.78
N ALA A 77 -1.64 -9.29 -16.35
CA ALA A 77 -0.53 -8.55 -16.96
C ALA A 77 0.79 -9.31 -16.86
N LEU A 78 1.10 -9.88 -15.69
CA LEU A 78 2.35 -10.60 -15.45
C LEU A 78 2.35 -12.04 -16.00
N GLY A 79 1.19 -12.69 -16.10
CA GLY A 79 1.11 -14.12 -16.36
C GLY A 79 1.54 -14.96 -15.15
N SER A 80 1.55 -16.30 -15.29
CA SER A 80 1.70 -17.18 -14.12
C SER A 80 3.12 -17.30 -13.58
N HIS A 81 4.14 -17.04 -14.39
CA HIS A 81 5.56 -17.25 -14.03
C HIS A 81 5.82 -18.55 -13.25
N GLY A 82 5.23 -19.64 -13.72
CA GLY A 82 5.39 -20.96 -13.05
C GLY A 82 4.62 -21.08 -11.74
N GLY A 83 3.52 -20.36 -11.58
CA GLY A 83 2.69 -20.39 -10.37
C GLY A 83 3.15 -19.44 -9.26
N ARG A 84 4.02 -18.48 -9.57
CA ARG A 84 4.54 -17.49 -8.59
C ARG A 84 3.76 -16.18 -8.55
N VAL A 85 2.86 -15.97 -9.49
CA VAL A 85 1.94 -14.83 -9.53
C VAL A 85 0.55 -15.31 -9.13
N HIS A 86 0.00 -14.67 -8.09
CA HIS A 86 -1.24 -15.06 -7.45
C HIS A 86 -2.27 -13.92 -7.56
N ALA A 87 -3.40 -14.19 -8.19
CA ALA A 87 -4.55 -13.29 -8.09
C ALA A 87 -5.18 -13.43 -6.70
N VAL A 88 -5.44 -12.30 -6.05
CA VAL A 88 -6.09 -12.24 -4.74
C VAL A 88 -7.30 -11.31 -4.76
N ALA A 89 -8.26 -11.58 -3.89
CA ALA A 89 -9.49 -10.81 -3.72
C ALA A 89 -9.85 -10.65 -2.23
N ALA A 90 -10.80 -9.79 -1.94
CA ALA A 90 -11.31 -9.60 -0.57
C ALA A 90 -11.76 -10.93 0.06
N GLY A 91 -11.31 -11.18 1.27
CA GLY A 91 -11.56 -12.40 2.03
C GLY A 91 -10.44 -13.44 1.92
N ASP A 92 -9.51 -13.29 0.96
CA ASP A 92 -8.35 -14.18 0.89
C ASP A 92 -7.38 -13.91 2.04
N THR A 93 -6.72 -14.97 2.47
CA THR A 93 -5.64 -14.91 3.46
C THR A 93 -4.49 -15.79 3.01
N PHE A 94 -3.26 -15.32 3.23
CA PHE A 94 -2.05 -16.08 2.91
C PHE A 94 -0.90 -15.69 3.86
N THR A 95 0.18 -16.44 3.79
CA THR A 95 1.37 -16.19 4.61
C THR A 95 2.60 -16.15 3.73
N VAL A 96 3.47 -15.17 3.96
CA VAL A 96 4.81 -15.09 3.38
C VAL A 96 5.82 -15.09 4.52
N GLY A 97 6.59 -16.15 4.65
CA GLY A 97 7.52 -16.32 5.77
C GLY A 97 6.83 -16.17 7.12
N SER A 98 7.20 -15.16 7.90
CA SER A 98 6.65 -14.86 9.23
C SER A 98 5.49 -13.86 9.21
N VAL A 99 5.05 -13.38 8.04
CA VAL A 99 4.02 -12.35 7.91
C VAL A 99 2.72 -12.97 7.40
N THR A 100 1.64 -12.79 8.15
CA THR A 100 0.29 -13.12 7.69
C THR A 100 -0.33 -11.92 6.97
N VAL A 101 -1.08 -12.17 5.90
CA VAL A 101 -1.73 -11.16 5.07
C VAL A 101 -3.20 -11.51 4.90
N ALA A 102 -4.09 -10.59 5.25
CA ALA A 102 -5.50 -10.66 4.92
C ALA A 102 -5.84 -9.58 3.88
N VAL A 103 -6.66 -9.95 2.90
CA VAL A 103 -7.02 -9.09 1.76
C VAL A 103 -8.40 -8.48 1.99
N HIS A 104 -8.51 -7.16 1.85
CA HIS A 104 -9.73 -6.40 2.05
C HIS A 104 -10.01 -5.46 0.88
N GLY A 105 -11.26 -4.98 0.78
CA GLY A 105 -11.65 -4.06 -0.30
C GLY A 105 -11.77 -4.75 -1.66
N HIS A 106 -12.31 -4.05 -2.64
CA HIS A 106 -12.56 -4.64 -3.95
C HIS A 106 -12.52 -3.62 -5.09
N ARG A 107 -12.45 -2.32 -4.80
CA ARG A 107 -12.55 -1.29 -5.83
C ARG A 107 -11.75 -0.05 -5.46
N HIS A 108 -11.12 0.55 -6.45
CA HIS A 108 -10.48 1.85 -6.39
C HIS A 108 -11.49 2.96 -6.10
N ALA A 109 -11.09 4.04 -5.45
CA ALA A 109 -11.94 5.21 -5.28
C ALA A 109 -12.20 5.88 -6.65
N PRO A 110 -13.43 6.32 -6.95
CA PRO A 110 -13.76 6.87 -8.26
C PRO A 110 -13.09 8.23 -8.48
N ILE A 111 -12.45 8.39 -9.64
CA ILE A 111 -11.86 9.66 -10.10
C ILE A 111 -12.93 10.51 -10.78
N HIS A 112 -13.59 9.95 -11.81
CA HIS A 112 -14.64 10.59 -12.59
C HIS A 112 -15.55 9.53 -13.22
N ALA A 113 -16.80 9.89 -13.50
CA ALA A 113 -17.77 8.97 -14.08
C ALA A 113 -17.33 8.39 -15.44
N ASP A 114 -16.55 9.14 -16.22
CA ASP A 114 -16.06 8.73 -17.55
C ASP A 114 -14.72 7.97 -17.49
N ILE A 115 -14.14 7.78 -16.29
CA ILE A 115 -12.88 7.05 -16.09
C ILE A 115 -13.22 5.68 -15.51
N PRO A 116 -12.79 4.57 -16.14
CA PRO A 116 -12.94 3.25 -15.56
C PRO A 116 -12.36 3.19 -14.16
N CYS A 117 -13.08 2.54 -13.26
CA CYS A 117 -12.65 2.36 -11.87
C CYS A 117 -12.16 0.90 -11.73
N PRO A 118 -10.84 0.66 -11.58
CA PRO A 118 -10.27 -0.68 -11.49
C PRO A 118 -10.61 -1.36 -10.16
N ASP A 119 -10.34 -2.66 -10.09
CA ASP A 119 -10.30 -3.36 -8.82
C ASP A 119 -9.13 -2.82 -7.98
N ASN A 120 -9.32 -2.74 -6.67
CA ASN A 120 -8.28 -2.39 -5.72
C ASN A 120 -8.46 -3.24 -4.47
N VAL A 121 -7.37 -3.81 -3.98
CA VAL A 121 -7.34 -4.54 -2.72
C VAL A 121 -6.44 -3.83 -1.71
N GLY A 122 -6.80 -3.91 -0.45
CA GLY A 122 -5.95 -3.49 0.66
C GLY A 122 -5.37 -4.70 1.38
N TYR A 123 -4.18 -4.55 1.93
CA TYR A 123 -3.45 -5.59 2.65
C TYR A 123 -3.38 -5.27 4.15
N LEU A 124 -3.98 -6.14 4.96
CA LEU A 124 -3.90 -6.10 6.41
C LEU A 124 -2.87 -7.13 6.87
N LEU A 125 -1.80 -6.67 7.50
CA LEU A 125 -0.68 -7.51 7.92
C LEU A 125 -0.75 -7.82 9.42
N ASP A 126 -0.41 -9.07 9.79
CA ASP A 126 -0.25 -9.53 11.16
C ASP A 126 -1.37 -9.09 12.11
N ASP A 127 -2.59 -9.53 11.80
CA ASP A 127 -3.79 -9.26 12.60
C ASP A 127 -3.98 -7.78 12.94
N GLY A 128 -3.71 -6.91 11.97
CA GLY A 128 -3.91 -5.47 12.10
C GLY A 128 -2.71 -4.66 12.54
N ALA A 129 -1.50 -5.22 12.54
CA ALA A 129 -0.29 -4.44 12.81
C ALA A 129 -0.12 -3.27 11.83
N LEU A 130 -0.45 -3.52 10.55
CA LEU A 130 -0.39 -2.55 9.48
C LEU A 130 -1.52 -2.79 8.47
N TYR A 131 -2.13 -1.71 7.99
CA TYR A 131 -3.07 -1.75 6.86
C TYR A 131 -2.64 -0.78 5.75
N HIS A 132 -2.48 -1.32 4.55
CA HIS A 132 -2.27 -0.57 3.31
C HIS A 132 -3.53 -0.67 2.45
N PRO A 133 -4.31 0.39 2.28
CA PRO A 133 -5.61 0.32 1.60
C PRO A 133 -5.52 0.35 0.07
N GLY A 134 -4.33 0.63 -0.51
CA GLY A 134 -4.23 1.06 -1.90
C GLY A 134 -4.90 2.40 -2.11
N ASP A 135 -5.54 2.60 -3.25
CA ASP A 135 -6.23 3.83 -3.64
C ASP A 135 -7.73 3.78 -3.33
N ALA A 136 -8.04 3.45 -2.09
CA ALA A 136 -9.42 3.43 -1.59
C ALA A 136 -9.47 3.77 -0.09
N TYR A 137 -10.59 4.37 0.33
CA TYR A 137 -10.92 4.56 1.74
C TYR A 137 -11.83 3.43 2.25
N PHE A 138 -11.34 2.20 2.12
CA PHE A 138 -12.05 1.02 2.59
C PHE A 138 -11.59 0.66 4.02
N ALA A 139 -12.50 0.72 4.99
CA ALA A 139 -12.23 0.29 6.37
C ALA A 139 -12.35 -1.23 6.46
N PRO A 140 -11.29 -1.96 6.86
CA PRO A 140 -11.39 -3.41 7.07
C PRO A 140 -12.26 -3.71 8.29
N ASP A 141 -12.95 -4.85 8.27
CA ASP A 141 -13.73 -5.32 9.42
C ASP A 141 -12.81 -6.03 10.44
N ALA A 142 -11.75 -5.35 10.83
CA ALA A 142 -10.73 -5.82 11.78
C ALA A 142 -10.01 -4.62 12.41
N PRO A 143 -9.43 -4.76 13.62
CA PRO A 143 -8.62 -3.71 14.23
C PRO A 143 -7.41 -3.34 13.38
N VAL A 144 -7.05 -2.05 13.36
CA VAL A 144 -5.86 -1.54 12.67
C VAL A 144 -5.01 -0.73 13.64
N ARG A 145 -3.77 -1.13 13.88
CA ARG A 145 -2.84 -0.35 14.71
C ARG A 145 -2.18 0.78 13.92
N THR A 146 -1.63 0.45 12.75
CA THR A 146 -1.02 1.44 11.87
C THR A 146 -1.75 1.46 10.53
N LEU A 147 -2.30 2.63 10.17
CA LEU A 147 -2.91 2.87 8.87
C LEU A 147 -1.93 3.63 7.97
N LEU A 148 -1.68 3.12 6.77
CA LEU A 148 -1.05 3.88 5.70
C LEU A 148 -2.15 4.67 4.98
N LEU A 149 -2.13 5.99 5.11
CA LEU A 149 -3.21 6.85 4.59
C LEU A 149 -2.80 7.51 3.27
N PRO A 150 -3.46 7.20 2.15
CA PRO A 150 -3.32 7.95 0.91
C PRO A 150 -3.80 9.40 1.10
N THR A 151 -2.97 10.38 0.75
CA THR A 151 -3.26 11.79 1.04
C THR A 151 -3.29 12.70 -0.19
N SER A 152 -2.95 12.19 -1.36
CA SER A 152 -3.12 12.90 -2.62
C SER A 152 -3.56 11.97 -3.74
N GLY A 153 -3.97 12.56 -4.85
CA GLY A 153 -4.50 11.83 -5.99
C GLY A 153 -5.78 12.49 -6.52
N PRO A 154 -6.15 12.23 -7.76
CA PRO A 154 -7.32 12.88 -8.38
C PRO A 154 -8.66 12.45 -7.74
N TRP A 155 -8.65 11.42 -6.93
CA TRP A 155 -9.82 10.87 -6.24
C TRP A 155 -9.91 11.29 -4.77
N THR A 156 -8.84 11.87 -4.19
CA THR A 156 -8.78 12.17 -2.76
C THR A 156 -9.54 13.44 -2.40
N LYS A 157 -10.22 13.40 -1.25
CA LYS A 157 -10.77 14.57 -0.57
C LYS A 157 -10.43 14.53 0.91
N LEU A 158 -9.96 15.65 1.43
CA LEU A 158 -9.51 15.76 2.83
C LEU A 158 -10.60 15.33 3.84
N GLY A 159 -11.85 15.72 3.59
CA GLY A 159 -12.98 15.34 4.44
C GLY A 159 -13.23 13.83 4.44
N GLU A 160 -13.17 13.20 3.28
CA GLU A 160 -13.34 11.75 3.15
C GLU A 160 -12.18 10.99 3.83
N ALA A 161 -10.94 11.51 3.72
CA ALA A 161 -9.79 10.98 4.43
C ALA A 161 -9.97 11.05 5.97
N ALA A 162 -10.50 12.18 6.47
CA ALA A 162 -10.80 12.33 7.90
C ALA A 162 -11.86 11.33 8.37
N ASP A 163 -12.95 11.18 7.61
CA ASP A 163 -14.03 10.25 7.93
C ASP A 163 -13.55 8.80 7.88
N TYR A 164 -12.67 8.48 6.94
CA TYR A 164 -12.02 7.17 6.83
C TYR A 164 -11.16 6.84 8.06
N VAL A 165 -10.26 7.75 8.48
CA VAL A 165 -9.46 7.55 9.69
C VAL A 165 -10.34 7.35 10.92
N ARG A 166 -11.43 8.13 11.05
CA ARG A 166 -12.41 7.98 12.13
C ARG A 166 -13.15 6.64 12.09
N ALA A 167 -13.42 6.11 10.91
CA ALA A 167 -14.05 4.80 10.73
C ALA A 167 -13.10 3.65 11.10
N VAL A 168 -11.85 3.71 10.64
CA VAL A 168 -10.82 2.70 10.92
C VAL A 168 -10.36 2.74 12.37
N LYS A 169 -10.29 3.93 12.99
CA LYS A 169 -9.82 4.16 14.38
C LYS A 169 -8.43 3.57 14.65
N PRO A 170 -7.42 3.87 13.83
CA PRO A 170 -6.08 3.34 14.04
C PRO A 170 -5.42 4.01 15.26
N GLU A 171 -4.40 3.36 15.85
CA GLU A 171 -3.60 3.97 16.91
C GLU A 171 -2.68 5.07 16.37
N ARG A 172 -2.23 4.92 15.11
CA ARG A 172 -1.40 5.91 14.40
C ARG A 172 -1.62 5.82 12.89
N VAL A 173 -1.28 6.90 12.21
CA VAL A 173 -1.34 7.00 10.75
C VAL A 173 0.03 7.37 10.19
N ILE A 174 0.44 6.73 9.11
CA ILE A 174 1.59 7.13 8.29
C ILE A 174 1.05 7.63 6.95
N GLN A 175 1.47 8.83 6.55
CA GLN A 175 1.09 9.41 5.27
C GLN A 175 1.79 8.68 4.12
N ILE A 176 1.02 8.29 3.12
CA ILE A 176 1.48 7.74 1.83
C ILE A 176 0.77 8.44 0.68
N HIS A 177 1.15 8.07 -0.56
CA HIS A 177 0.56 8.62 -1.79
C HIS A 177 0.65 10.16 -1.83
N GLU A 178 1.79 10.69 -1.42
CA GLU A 178 1.97 12.11 -1.12
C GLU A 178 2.56 12.94 -2.26
N LEU A 179 3.10 12.31 -3.32
CA LEU A 179 3.94 12.99 -4.32
C LEU A 179 3.24 14.09 -5.13
N MET A 180 1.91 14.10 -5.19
CA MET A 180 1.16 15.19 -5.84
C MET A 180 1.04 16.43 -4.95
N LEU A 181 1.47 16.37 -3.70
CA LEU A 181 1.52 17.50 -2.78
C LEU A 181 2.92 18.07 -2.68
N SER A 182 3.02 19.40 -2.68
CA SER A 182 4.25 20.07 -2.24
C SER A 182 4.54 19.71 -0.77
N ASP A 183 5.75 19.95 -0.31
CA ASP A 183 6.12 19.76 1.10
C ASP A 183 5.18 20.54 2.06
N LEU A 184 4.83 21.77 1.68
CA LEU A 184 3.82 22.56 2.41
C LEU A 184 2.46 21.87 2.41
N GLY A 185 2.03 21.30 1.27
CA GLY A 185 0.75 20.60 1.16
C GLY A 185 0.72 19.33 2.03
N GLN A 186 1.80 18.55 2.04
CA GLN A 186 1.92 17.37 2.89
C GLN A 186 1.84 17.73 4.38
N THR A 187 2.59 18.77 4.79
CA THR A 187 2.57 19.28 6.17
C THR A 187 1.17 19.78 6.57
N ALA A 188 0.53 20.57 5.71
CA ALA A 188 -0.81 21.08 5.97
C ALA A 188 -1.83 19.95 6.09
N THR A 189 -1.77 18.93 5.21
CA THR A 189 -2.64 17.76 5.26
C THR A 189 -2.44 16.97 6.55
N ALA A 190 -1.19 16.70 6.94
CA ALA A 190 -0.89 15.98 8.17
C ALA A 190 -1.40 16.74 9.42
N ASN A 191 -1.25 18.06 9.45
CA ASN A 191 -1.74 18.89 10.56
C ASN A 191 -3.28 18.95 10.62
N LEU A 192 -3.94 19.14 9.47
CA LEU A 192 -5.40 19.20 9.41
C LEU A 192 -6.07 17.88 9.79
N LEU A 193 -5.50 16.77 9.35
CA LEU A 193 -6.01 15.44 9.68
C LEU A 193 -5.54 14.95 11.07
N GLY A 194 -4.42 15.44 11.60
CA GLY A 194 -3.71 14.91 12.75
C GLY A 194 -4.45 14.98 14.09
N GLU A 195 -3.69 14.71 15.17
CA GLU A 195 -4.17 14.58 16.55
C GLU A 195 -4.92 15.83 17.04
N ASN A 196 -4.39 17.02 16.74
CA ASN A 196 -5.01 18.30 17.08
C ASN A 196 -5.95 18.83 15.97
N GLY A 197 -6.20 18.02 14.94
CA GLY A 197 -7.03 18.33 13.79
C GLY A 197 -8.33 17.54 13.77
N LEU A 198 -8.68 17.03 12.57
CA LEU A 198 -9.99 16.41 12.34
C LEU A 198 -10.14 15.00 12.91
N THR A 199 -9.06 14.24 13.09
CA THR A 199 -9.19 12.81 13.42
C THR A 199 -8.92 12.48 14.88
N GLY A 200 -8.15 13.28 15.59
CA GLY A 200 -7.69 12.96 16.94
C GLY A 200 -6.60 11.88 17.00
N VAL A 201 -6.04 11.50 15.83
CA VAL A 201 -5.02 10.45 15.71
C VAL A 201 -3.72 11.06 15.19
N PRO A 202 -2.55 10.70 15.76
CA PRO A 202 -1.26 11.18 15.24
C PRO A 202 -1.04 10.75 13.77
N ILE A 203 -0.73 11.70 12.90
CA ILE A 203 -0.32 11.45 11.51
C ILE A 203 1.15 11.78 11.36
N THR A 204 1.92 10.79 10.99
CA THR A 204 3.37 10.91 10.80
C THR A 204 3.70 11.01 9.31
N ARG A 205 4.47 12.03 8.96
CA ARG A 205 5.20 12.09 7.69
C ARG A 205 6.51 11.33 7.90
N VAL A 206 6.75 10.34 7.06
CA VAL A 206 8.01 9.57 7.05
C VAL A 206 8.70 9.88 5.74
N GLU A 207 9.92 10.40 5.82
CA GLU A 207 10.70 10.72 4.62
C GLU A 207 11.12 9.45 3.87
N PRO A 208 11.15 9.48 2.52
CA PRO A 208 11.64 8.35 1.73
C PRO A 208 13.01 7.84 2.18
N GLY A 209 13.19 6.53 2.23
CA GLY A 209 14.40 5.86 2.73
C GLY A 209 14.46 5.72 4.25
N THR A 210 13.49 6.25 4.99
CA THR A 210 13.45 6.16 6.46
C THR A 210 12.73 4.88 6.91
N THR A 211 13.35 4.18 7.88
CA THR A 211 12.76 3.00 8.53
C THR A 211 12.18 3.38 9.88
N VAL A 212 10.96 2.94 10.14
CA VAL A 212 10.26 3.12 11.43
C VAL A 212 9.85 1.78 12.01
N ARG A 213 9.87 1.66 13.33
CA ARG A 213 9.37 0.48 14.02
C ARG A 213 7.86 0.59 14.24
N LEU A 214 7.14 -0.49 13.89
CA LEU A 214 5.69 -0.60 14.07
C LEU A 214 5.34 -1.28 15.40
#